data_b905e61b4eb6a7ae05c2e9be0418de3c
#
_entry.id   b905e61b4eb6a7ae05c2e9be0418de3c
#
_cell.length_a   1.000
_cell.length_b   1.000
_cell.length_c   1.000
_cell.angle_alpha   90.00
_cell.angle_beta   90.00
_cell.angle_gamma   90.00
#
_symmetry.space_group_name_H-M   'P 1'
#
loop_
_entity.id
_entity.type
_entity.pdbx_description
1 polymer ?
#
loop_
_entity_poly.entity_id
_entity_poly.type
_entity_poly.pdbx_seq_one_letter_code
_entity_poly.pdbx_strand_id
1 'polypeptide(L)'
;MLAAPVLPALAGPVPELPVLAEGEPPAIAYAAQGPEVSGGASLAEAPSLEPGLHRDVLERGGAESGEDGTVKHYRIAVEDGQRVHAAATIAAPPVAGGLPEESTPLTLDVSFLTAGGEACDDTGRTDVGESQEGDGPITTTAVSEAMGPDGCAGEELFVKVAREGPKDREDPLPVELQLAVQPAGLGGGAPALEEPLEDDGARPVAPEDPEPLEPGRSIADATEVAPGSHVLELVPGETALLRLPVQEGQRLRWRAEVVSGPEQGAGQISVRVLDAVRSPVTVGGGPTGIGAPGEVRGGGMAAPVDLGNRSSDDDAIRSAWLPGTHTIQLHRLQRDAADDAEGGAPVRIILTLEVEGEPAEDAAEGEVLELGDVGTSGRWDLTGGEGVGRVLRLAGAGVLGLGGLGLAVAGALVLRRR
;
A
#
# COMPACT_ATOMS: atom_id res chain seq x y z
N MET A 1 -13.81 67.55 -12.08
CA MET A 1 -12.56 66.74 -12.03
C MET A 1 -12.40 66.30 -10.55
N LEU A 2 -12.76 65.09 -10.23
CA LEU A 2 -12.59 64.46 -8.92
C LEU A 2 -11.43 63.51 -8.98
N ALA A 3 -10.36 63.75 -8.25
CA ALA A 3 -9.20 62.88 -8.13
C ALA A 3 -9.51 61.75 -7.17
N ALA A 4 -9.34 60.50 -7.60
CA ALA A 4 -9.42 59.29 -6.76
C ALA A 4 -8.13 59.13 -5.96
N PRO A 5 -8.19 58.68 -4.70
CA PRO A 5 -7.00 58.41 -3.90
C PRO A 5 -6.40 57.06 -4.31
N VAL A 6 -5.09 57.04 -4.57
CA VAL A 6 -4.27 55.82 -4.75
C VAL A 6 -3.96 55.26 -3.37
N LEU A 7 -4.43 54.07 -3.07
CA LEU A 7 -4.06 53.30 -1.89
C LEU A 7 -2.68 52.62 -2.12
N PRO A 8 -1.74 52.69 -1.17
CA PRO A 8 -0.49 51.96 -1.23
C PRO A 8 -0.72 50.47 -1.01
N ALA A 9 -0.21 49.65 -1.89
CA ALA A 9 -0.15 48.20 -1.75
C ALA A 9 0.80 47.86 -0.59
N LEU A 10 0.26 47.27 0.46
CA LEU A 10 1.04 46.63 1.52
C LEU A 10 1.57 45.31 1.00
N ALA A 11 2.82 45.30 0.53
CA ALA A 11 3.54 44.05 0.33
C ALA A 11 3.87 43.45 1.71
N GLY A 12 3.12 42.48 2.13
CA GLY A 12 3.46 41.65 3.29
C GLY A 12 4.72 40.80 2.99
N PRO A 13 5.48 40.46 4.03
CA PRO A 13 6.63 39.58 3.85
C PRO A 13 6.16 38.21 3.29
N VAL A 14 6.78 37.77 2.20
CA VAL A 14 6.62 36.41 1.67
C VAL A 14 7.16 35.47 2.75
N PRO A 15 6.39 34.45 3.20
CA PRO A 15 6.93 33.49 4.13
C PRO A 15 8.11 32.76 3.50
N GLU A 16 9.27 32.84 4.11
CA GLU A 16 10.41 32.00 3.76
C GLU A 16 10.00 30.54 3.99
N LEU A 17 10.06 29.75 2.92
CA LEU A 17 9.90 28.28 3.04
C LEU A 17 11.01 27.77 3.97
N PRO A 18 10.69 26.86 4.90
CA PRO A 18 11.71 26.28 5.75
C PRO A 18 12.76 25.59 4.91
N VAL A 19 14.02 25.94 5.14
CA VAL A 19 15.17 25.21 4.57
C VAL A 19 15.14 23.83 5.22
N LEU A 20 14.84 22.79 4.43
CA LEU A 20 14.89 21.40 4.90
C LEU A 20 16.30 21.12 5.43
N ALA A 21 16.38 20.49 6.61
CA ALA A 21 17.65 20.03 7.15
C ALA A 21 18.29 18.98 6.22
N GLU A 22 19.61 19.02 6.07
CA GLU A 22 20.34 17.99 5.32
C GLU A 22 19.97 16.61 5.88
N GLY A 23 19.35 15.76 5.03
CA GLY A 23 18.93 14.40 5.39
C GLY A 23 17.41 14.18 5.44
N GLU A 24 16.58 15.21 5.33
CA GLU A 24 15.14 15.05 5.24
C GLU A 24 14.72 14.80 3.79
N PRO A 25 13.97 13.71 3.50
CA PRO A 25 13.58 13.40 2.13
C PRO A 25 12.72 14.53 1.56
N PRO A 26 12.81 14.79 0.25
CA PRO A 26 11.96 15.78 -0.38
C PRO A 26 10.48 15.47 -0.13
N ALA A 27 9.67 16.53 -0.09
CA ALA A 27 8.26 16.42 0.29
C ALA A 27 7.44 15.42 -0.55
N ILE A 28 7.89 15.12 -1.77
CA ILE A 28 7.25 14.19 -2.71
C ILE A 28 7.86 12.78 -2.70
N ALA A 29 8.96 12.55 -1.99
CA ALA A 29 9.61 11.25 -1.92
C ALA A 29 8.77 10.25 -1.09
N TYR A 30 8.87 8.97 -1.46
CA TYR A 30 8.31 7.88 -0.67
C TYR A 30 8.95 7.83 0.73
N ALA A 31 8.13 7.80 1.76
CA ALA A 31 8.55 7.86 3.14
C ALA A 31 8.34 6.51 3.85
N ALA A 32 9.26 5.57 3.64
CA ALA A 32 9.20 4.25 4.26
C ALA A 32 8.97 4.31 5.77
N GLN A 33 8.02 3.53 6.27
CA GLN A 33 7.55 3.52 7.65
C GLN A 33 7.93 2.22 8.37
N GLY A 34 7.72 2.21 9.67
CA GLY A 34 7.93 1.05 10.55
C GLY A 34 9.11 1.21 11.50
N PRO A 35 9.18 0.36 12.53
CA PRO A 35 10.35 0.25 13.39
C PRO A 35 11.62 -0.06 12.58
N GLU A 36 12.70 0.60 12.94
CA GLU A 36 14.00 0.39 12.28
C GLU A 36 14.58 -0.96 12.67
N VAL A 37 15.01 -1.72 11.67
CA VAL A 37 15.67 -2.99 11.82
C VAL A 37 16.93 -3.00 10.94
N SER A 38 17.84 -3.94 11.21
CA SER A 38 19.02 -4.15 10.38
C SER A 38 19.10 -5.62 10.02
N GLY A 39 18.79 -5.95 8.78
CA GLY A 39 18.88 -7.31 8.25
C GLY A 39 20.32 -7.80 8.21
N GLY A 40 20.49 -9.11 8.41
CA GLY A 40 21.80 -9.76 8.38
C GLY A 40 22.32 -9.95 6.96
N ALA A 41 23.64 -9.95 6.78
CA ALA A 41 24.27 -10.30 5.52
C ALA A 41 24.22 -11.81 5.21
N SER A 42 23.82 -12.62 6.16
CA SER A 42 23.69 -14.07 6.05
C SER A 42 22.53 -14.57 6.92
N LEU A 43 22.09 -15.82 6.68
CA LEU A 43 21.06 -16.46 7.50
C LEU A 43 21.44 -16.51 8.97
N ALA A 44 22.73 -16.72 9.28
CA ALA A 44 23.21 -16.79 10.67
C ALA A 44 23.12 -15.45 11.41
N GLU A 45 23.12 -14.34 10.70
CA GLU A 45 23.05 -12.98 11.24
C GLU A 45 21.63 -12.38 11.17
N ALA A 46 20.68 -13.13 10.59
CA ALA A 46 19.30 -12.67 10.40
C ALA A 46 18.63 -12.35 11.74
N PRO A 47 18.18 -11.11 11.98
CA PRO A 47 17.39 -10.78 13.16
C PRO A 47 16.03 -11.44 13.10
N SER A 48 15.47 -11.78 14.27
CA SER A 48 14.09 -12.26 14.38
C SER A 48 13.14 -11.08 14.31
N LEU A 49 12.13 -11.19 13.46
CA LEU A 49 11.05 -10.22 13.31
C LEU A 49 9.72 -10.85 13.72
N GLU A 50 8.83 -10.02 14.25
CA GLU A 50 7.43 -10.35 14.47
C GLU A 50 6.63 -9.96 13.22
N PRO A 51 5.41 -10.51 13.02
CA PRO A 51 4.49 -10.01 12.02
C PRO A 51 4.28 -8.50 12.18
N GLY A 52 4.22 -7.78 11.06
CA GLY A 52 4.05 -6.33 11.08
C GLY A 52 4.94 -5.61 10.09
N LEU A 53 5.06 -4.31 10.32
CA LEU A 53 5.82 -3.40 9.47
C LEU A 53 7.21 -3.18 10.06
N HIS A 54 8.21 -3.15 9.18
CA HIS A 54 9.61 -2.89 9.51
C HIS A 54 10.23 -1.97 8.45
N ARG A 55 11.29 -1.27 8.83
CA ARG A 55 12.06 -0.41 7.93
C ARG A 55 13.54 -0.72 8.02
N ASP A 56 14.17 -0.87 6.86
CA ASP A 56 15.63 -1.03 6.75
C ASP A 56 16.16 -0.18 5.59
N VAL A 57 17.42 -0.31 5.26
CA VAL A 57 18.09 0.37 4.15
C VAL A 57 18.84 -0.64 3.31
N LEU A 58 18.65 -0.60 2.00
CA LEU A 58 19.42 -1.35 1.02
C LEU A 58 20.45 -0.42 0.39
N GLU A 59 21.74 -0.69 0.64
CA GLU A 59 22.85 0.23 0.37
C GLU A 59 23.06 0.49 -1.13
N ARG A 60 23.04 -0.56 -1.95
CA ARG A 60 23.28 -0.45 -3.39
C ARG A 60 22.66 -1.60 -4.17
N GLY A 61 22.47 -1.39 -5.46
CA GLY A 61 22.14 -2.44 -6.41
C GLY A 61 23.34 -3.30 -6.81
N GLY A 62 23.13 -4.22 -7.75
CA GLY A 62 24.16 -5.02 -8.38
C GLY A 62 25.01 -4.23 -9.37
N ALA A 63 26.07 -4.86 -9.88
CA ALA A 63 26.94 -4.25 -10.89
C ALA A 63 26.31 -4.27 -12.29
N GLU A 64 25.47 -5.26 -12.54
CA GLU A 64 24.76 -5.47 -13.80
C GLU A 64 23.28 -5.78 -13.52
N SER A 65 22.42 -5.66 -14.53
CA SER A 65 21.01 -6.04 -14.43
C SER A 65 20.90 -7.53 -14.10
N GLY A 66 20.10 -7.88 -13.07
CA GLY A 66 19.94 -9.25 -12.59
C GLY A 66 21.05 -9.75 -11.69
N GLU A 67 22.03 -8.90 -11.32
CA GLU A 67 23.03 -9.23 -10.31
C GLU A 67 22.60 -8.66 -8.95
N ASP A 68 22.64 -9.51 -7.93
CA ASP A 68 22.34 -9.12 -6.55
C ASP A 68 23.33 -8.04 -6.08
N GLY A 69 22.79 -6.93 -5.61
CA GLY A 69 23.52 -5.90 -4.89
C GLY A 69 23.51 -6.15 -3.39
N THR A 70 22.79 -5.29 -2.66
CA THR A 70 22.60 -5.50 -1.23
C THR A 70 21.56 -6.58 -1.00
N VAL A 71 21.98 -7.64 -0.30
CA VAL A 71 21.10 -8.71 0.17
C VAL A 71 21.00 -8.65 1.68
N LYS A 72 19.78 -8.70 2.19
CA LYS A 72 19.50 -8.76 3.62
C LYS A 72 18.60 -9.94 3.95
N HIS A 73 18.87 -10.53 5.11
CA HIS A 73 18.13 -11.67 5.62
C HIS A 73 17.48 -11.31 6.95
N TYR A 74 16.25 -11.75 7.10
CA TYR A 74 15.45 -11.66 8.32
C TYR A 74 14.91 -13.06 8.62
N ARG A 75 14.44 -13.30 9.82
CA ARG A 75 13.77 -14.56 10.18
C ARG A 75 12.48 -14.29 10.91
N ILE A 76 11.54 -15.19 10.75
CA ILE A 76 10.25 -15.17 11.41
C ILE A 76 9.92 -16.57 11.93
N ALA A 77 9.45 -16.63 13.19
CA ALA A 77 8.97 -17.88 13.77
C ALA A 77 7.60 -18.23 13.19
N VAL A 78 7.37 -19.49 12.88
CA VAL A 78 6.13 -19.98 12.26
C VAL A 78 5.81 -21.36 12.79
N GLU A 79 4.51 -21.68 12.85
CA GLU A 79 3.99 -22.96 13.30
C GLU A 79 3.63 -23.87 12.11
N ASP A 80 3.46 -25.17 12.37
CA ASP A 80 3.05 -26.13 11.36
C ASP A 80 1.73 -25.72 10.67
N GLY A 81 1.73 -25.79 9.36
CA GLY A 81 0.59 -25.43 8.50
C GLY A 81 0.42 -23.94 8.23
N GLN A 82 1.15 -23.08 8.94
CA GLN A 82 1.15 -21.65 8.65
C GLN A 82 1.94 -21.33 7.37
N ARG A 83 1.68 -20.16 6.80
CA ARG A 83 2.43 -19.55 5.70
C ARG A 83 2.79 -18.12 6.08
N VAL A 84 3.83 -17.59 5.46
CA VAL A 84 4.22 -16.20 5.61
C VAL A 84 4.04 -15.48 4.28
N HIS A 85 3.48 -14.28 4.35
CA HIS A 85 3.47 -13.31 3.27
C HIS A 85 4.51 -12.24 3.59
N ALA A 86 5.40 -11.97 2.68
CA ALA A 86 6.36 -10.89 2.78
C ALA A 86 6.17 -9.92 1.63
N ALA A 87 6.15 -8.63 1.92
CA ALA A 87 6.13 -7.58 0.94
C ALA A 87 7.23 -6.58 1.25
N ALA A 88 8.06 -6.26 0.27
CA ALA A 88 9.05 -5.21 0.37
C ALA A 88 8.76 -4.11 -0.64
N THR A 89 8.88 -2.86 -0.20
CA THR A 89 8.67 -1.68 -1.05
C THR A 89 9.90 -0.79 -0.95
N ILE A 90 10.50 -0.45 -2.08
CA ILE A 90 11.52 0.60 -2.20
C ILE A 90 11.05 1.65 -3.20
N ALA A 91 11.56 2.86 -3.06
CA ALA A 91 11.34 3.90 -4.06
C ALA A 91 12.61 4.71 -4.23
N ALA A 92 13.02 4.87 -5.47
CA ALA A 92 14.05 5.84 -5.77
C ALA A 92 13.44 7.25 -5.65
N PRO A 93 14.16 8.20 -5.03
CA PRO A 93 13.69 9.58 -4.98
C PRO A 93 13.62 10.17 -6.38
N PRO A 94 12.73 11.14 -6.64
CA PRO A 94 12.72 11.89 -7.87
C PRO A 94 14.09 12.53 -8.14
N VAL A 95 14.55 12.48 -9.38
CA VAL A 95 15.85 13.00 -9.77
C VAL A 95 15.69 14.43 -10.28
N ALA A 96 16.36 15.39 -9.63
CA ALA A 96 16.38 16.77 -10.14
C ALA A 96 16.99 16.79 -11.54
N GLY A 97 16.27 17.36 -12.53
CA GLY A 97 16.70 17.38 -13.92
C GLY A 97 16.27 16.15 -14.73
N GLY A 98 15.41 15.30 -14.20
CA GLY A 98 14.88 14.12 -14.88
C GLY A 98 15.77 12.89 -14.82
N LEU A 99 15.24 11.77 -15.29
CA LEU A 99 15.97 10.52 -15.36
C LEU A 99 17.01 10.54 -16.48
N PRO A 100 18.18 9.89 -16.31
CA PRO A 100 19.12 9.70 -17.39
C PRO A 100 18.49 8.96 -18.58
N GLU A 101 18.89 9.32 -19.81
CA GLU A 101 18.39 8.69 -21.05
C GLU A 101 18.63 7.17 -21.11
N GLU A 102 19.68 6.70 -20.42
CA GLU A 102 20.02 5.28 -20.27
C GLU A 102 19.77 4.81 -18.84
N SER A 103 18.60 5.13 -18.25
CA SER A 103 18.30 4.63 -16.93
C SER A 103 18.06 3.12 -17.00
N THR A 104 18.72 2.40 -16.11
CA THR A 104 18.57 0.95 -15.96
C THR A 104 17.47 0.65 -14.92
N PRO A 105 16.75 -0.47 -15.05
CA PRO A 105 15.66 -0.79 -14.13
C PRO A 105 16.15 -0.96 -12.69
N LEU A 106 15.37 -0.47 -11.74
CA LEU A 106 15.52 -0.80 -10.33
C LEU A 106 14.70 -2.07 -10.06
N THR A 107 15.34 -3.09 -9.52
CA THR A 107 14.70 -4.38 -9.24
C THR A 107 14.81 -4.70 -7.75
N LEU A 108 13.73 -5.21 -7.20
CA LEU A 108 13.64 -5.69 -5.83
C LEU A 108 13.12 -7.11 -5.84
N ASP A 109 13.83 -8.01 -5.17
CA ASP A 109 13.45 -9.40 -4.99
C ASP A 109 13.20 -9.73 -3.52
N VAL A 110 12.15 -10.50 -3.25
CA VAL A 110 11.86 -11.09 -1.94
C VAL A 110 11.63 -12.57 -2.12
N SER A 111 12.27 -13.36 -1.29
CA SER A 111 12.13 -14.81 -1.32
C SER A 111 12.21 -15.43 0.08
N PHE A 112 11.70 -16.64 0.21
CA PHE A 112 11.77 -17.40 1.45
C PHE A 112 12.79 -18.52 1.35
N LEU A 113 13.53 -18.71 2.45
CA LEU A 113 14.52 -19.76 2.58
C LEU A 113 14.27 -20.54 3.88
N THR A 114 14.60 -21.82 3.85
CA THR A 114 14.71 -22.65 5.07
C THR A 114 15.99 -22.30 5.81
N ALA A 115 16.16 -22.79 7.03
CA ALA A 115 17.41 -22.69 7.79
C ALA A 115 18.60 -23.35 7.06
N GLY A 116 18.34 -24.28 6.15
CA GLY A 116 19.33 -24.91 5.27
C GLY A 116 19.70 -24.09 4.04
N GLY A 117 19.01 -22.96 3.80
CA GLY A 117 19.21 -22.12 2.63
C GLY A 117 18.49 -22.65 1.36
N GLU A 118 17.58 -23.60 1.51
CA GLU A 118 16.77 -24.09 0.40
C GLU A 118 15.58 -23.14 0.18
N ALA A 119 15.23 -22.91 -1.11
CA ALA A 119 14.08 -22.08 -1.46
C ALA A 119 12.76 -22.67 -0.91
N CYS A 120 11.90 -21.78 -0.46
CA CYS A 120 10.67 -22.13 0.25
C CYS A 120 9.47 -21.29 -0.21
N ASP A 121 9.52 -20.80 -1.42
CA ASP A 121 8.49 -19.95 -2.01
C ASP A 121 7.37 -20.76 -2.66
N ASP A 122 6.14 -20.31 -2.45
CA ASP A 122 5.01 -20.67 -3.31
C ASP A 122 5.16 -19.92 -4.64
N THR A 123 5.85 -20.53 -5.60
CA THR A 123 6.24 -19.90 -6.87
C THR A 123 5.07 -19.42 -7.73
N GLY A 124 3.86 -19.91 -7.46
CA GLY A 124 2.64 -19.43 -8.12
C GLY A 124 2.11 -18.10 -7.56
N ARG A 125 2.73 -17.56 -6.50
CA ARG A 125 2.25 -16.40 -5.74
C ARG A 125 3.33 -15.40 -5.37
N THR A 126 4.51 -15.56 -5.93
CA THR A 126 5.65 -14.66 -5.69
C THR A 126 5.82 -13.76 -6.90
N ASP A 127 5.87 -12.45 -6.66
CA ASP A 127 6.07 -11.44 -7.68
C ASP A 127 7.42 -10.76 -7.51
N VAL A 128 8.10 -10.48 -8.60
CA VAL A 128 9.32 -9.65 -8.63
C VAL A 128 8.93 -8.20 -8.91
N GLY A 129 9.32 -7.30 -8.03
CA GLY A 129 9.11 -5.87 -8.20
C GLY A 129 10.17 -5.27 -9.11
N GLU A 130 9.75 -4.66 -10.20
CA GLU A 130 10.63 -4.01 -11.17
C GLU A 130 10.10 -2.64 -11.56
N SER A 131 11.00 -1.65 -11.65
CA SER A 131 10.73 -0.36 -12.27
C SER A 131 11.70 -0.13 -13.42
N GLN A 132 11.22 -0.21 -14.64
CA GLN A 132 12.02 0.03 -15.84
C GLN A 132 12.38 1.50 -16.02
N GLU A 133 11.53 2.38 -15.55
CA GLU A 133 11.75 3.84 -15.60
C GLU A 133 12.65 4.32 -14.44
N GLY A 134 12.81 3.49 -13.43
CA GLY A 134 13.72 3.75 -12.31
C GLY A 134 13.25 4.81 -11.31
N ASP A 135 12.02 5.25 -11.34
CA ASP A 135 11.42 6.14 -10.34
C ASP A 135 10.14 5.55 -9.75
N GLY A 136 9.72 6.14 -8.62
CA GLY A 136 8.54 5.71 -7.88
C GLY A 136 8.72 4.43 -7.07
N PRO A 137 7.71 4.10 -6.26
CA PRO A 137 7.75 2.91 -5.44
C PRO A 137 7.51 1.66 -6.27
N ILE A 138 8.35 0.67 -6.05
CA ILE A 138 8.15 -0.70 -6.50
C ILE A 138 7.92 -1.58 -5.28
N THR A 139 6.97 -2.49 -5.41
CA THR A 139 6.64 -3.47 -4.38
C THR A 139 6.77 -4.84 -4.97
N THR A 140 7.48 -5.71 -4.27
CA THR A 140 7.56 -7.14 -4.55
C THR A 140 6.96 -7.92 -3.40
N THR A 141 6.37 -9.05 -3.70
CA THR A 141 5.73 -9.90 -2.71
C THR A 141 6.15 -11.36 -2.89
N ALA A 142 6.30 -12.04 -1.78
CA ALA A 142 6.50 -13.48 -1.74
C ALA A 142 5.55 -14.13 -0.74
N VAL A 143 5.15 -15.35 -1.06
CA VAL A 143 4.37 -16.20 -0.16
C VAL A 143 5.15 -17.49 0.05
N SER A 144 5.33 -17.90 1.31
CA SER A 144 5.99 -19.18 1.58
C SER A 144 5.08 -20.37 1.25
N GLU A 145 5.67 -21.53 0.99
CA GLU A 145 4.97 -22.79 1.14
C GLU A 145 4.46 -22.95 2.60
N ALA A 146 3.52 -23.85 2.80
CA ALA A 146 3.07 -24.15 4.16
C ALA A 146 4.20 -24.82 4.97
N MET A 147 4.32 -24.42 6.23
CA MET A 147 5.25 -25.07 7.13
C MET A 147 4.82 -26.54 7.37
N GLY A 148 5.79 -27.44 7.39
CA GLY A 148 5.55 -28.85 7.66
C GLY A 148 6.29 -29.80 6.71
N PRO A 149 6.07 -31.11 6.87
CA PRO A 149 6.87 -32.14 6.17
C PRO A 149 6.65 -32.17 4.66
N ASP A 150 5.52 -31.64 4.17
CA ASP A 150 5.16 -31.63 2.74
C ASP A 150 5.46 -30.26 2.09
N GLY A 151 6.01 -29.33 2.83
CA GLY A 151 6.38 -27.99 2.39
C GLY A 151 7.70 -27.53 2.98
N CYS A 152 7.72 -26.35 3.61
CA CYS A 152 8.91 -25.84 4.26
C CYS A 152 9.18 -26.54 5.59
N ALA A 153 10.37 -27.08 5.74
CA ALA A 153 10.76 -27.75 6.99
C ALA A 153 11.38 -26.78 7.99
N GLY A 154 10.96 -26.84 9.24
CA GLY A 154 11.54 -26.06 10.36
C GLY A 154 10.47 -25.36 11.21
N GLU A 155 10.93 -24.56 12.14
CA GLU A 155 10.11 -23.71 13.04
C GLU A 155 10.34 -22.21 12.75
N GLU A 156 11.23 -21.91 11.81
CA GLU A 156 11.58 -20.56 11.38
C GLU A 156 11.70 -20.53 9.85
N LEU A 157 11.25 -19.44 9.25
CA LEU A 157 11.53 -19.07 7.87
C LEU A 157 12.47 -17.89 7.82
N PHE A 158 13.27 -17.86 6.78
CA PHE A 158 14.14 -16.73 6.48
C PHE A 158 13.59 -15.99 5.27
N VAL A 159 13.50 -14.67 5.40
CA VAL A 159 13.13 -13.77 4.32
C VAL A 159 14.40 -13.17 3.75
N LYS A 160 14.67 -13.40 2.48
CA LYS A 160 15.73 -12.75 1.72
C LYS A 160 15.13 -11.54 1.01
N VAL A 161 15.71 -10.37 1.17
CA VAL A 161 15.38 -9.17 0.39
C VAL A 161 16.62 -8.73 -0.35
N ALA A 162 16.55 -8.65 -1.67
CA ALA A 162 17.68 -8.28 -2.52
C ALA A 162 17.32 -7.07 -3.39
N ARG A 163 18.20 -6.08 -3.39
CA ARG A 163 18.17 -4.98 -4.35
C ARG A 163 19.09 -5.34 -5.49
N GLU A 164 18.52 -5.55 -6.65
CA GLU A 164 19.23 -5.74 -7.91
C GLU A 164 19.28 -4.43 -8.70
N GLY A 165 19.95 -4.48 -9.86
CA GLY A 165 19.94 -3.40 -10.84
C GLY A 165 20.82 -2.24 -10.45
N PRO A 166 20.67 -1.12 -11.15
CA PRO A 166 21.84 -0.56 -11.79
C PRO A 166 22.73 0.22 -10.87
N LYS A 167 23.93 0.18 -11.30
CA LYS A 167 25.11 0.91 -10.87
C LYS A 167 24.91 2.43 -10.78
N ASP A 168 23.98 2.98 -11.55
CA ASP A 168 23.76 4.42 -11.63
C ASP A 168 23.01 5.00 -10.43
N ARG A 169 22.48 4.14 -9.57
CA ARG A 169 21.81 4.50 -8.32
C ARG A 169 22.48 3.81 -7.14
N GLU A 170 23.70 4.24 -6.88
CA GLU A 170 24.52 3.75 -5.75
C GLU A 170 23.98 4.23 -4.39
N ASP A 171 23.02 5.15 -4.37
CA ASP A 171 22.48 5.71 -3.15
C ASP A 171 21.71 4.67 -2.33
N PRO A 172 21.88 4.68 -1.01
CA PRO A 172 21.08 3.86 -0.11
C PRO A 172 19.60 4.18 -0.26
N LEU A 173 18.77 3.13 -0.41
CA LEU A 173 17.32 3.28 -0.48
C LEU A 173 16.67 2.68 0.76
N PRO A 174 15.78 3.43 1.44
CA PRO A 174 14.97 2.85 2.49
C PRO A 174 14.03 1.80 1.91
N VAL A 175 13.94 0.65 2.60
CA VAL A 175 12.97 -0.41 2.31
C VAL A 175 11.94 -0.49 3.41
N GLU A 176 10.69 -0.55 3.02
CA GLU A 176 9.55 -0.84 3.88
C GLU A 176 9.19 -2.32 3.72
N LEU A 177 9.36 -3.11 4.78
CA LEU A 177 9.11 -4.54 4.79
C LEU A 177 7.88 -4.83 5.64
N GLN A 178 6.89 -5.52 5.08
CA GLN A 178 5.71 -6.03 5.79
C GLN A 178 5.75 -7.54 5.83
N LEU A 179 5.56 -8.11 7.01
CA LEU A 179 5.42 -9.55 7.24
C LEU A 179 4.04 -9.84 7.80
N ALA A 180 3.37 -10.83 7.23
CA ALA A 180 2.08 -11.30 7.72
C ALA A 180 2.08 -12.83 7.82
N VAL A 181 1.48 -13.37 8.88
CA VAL A 181 1.34 -14.81 9.08
C VAL A 181 -0.08 -15.24 8.74
N GLN A 182 -0.19 -16.20 7.87
CA GLN A 182 -1.44 -16.84 7.50
C GLN A 182 -1.63 -18.07 8.39
N PRO A 183 -2.74 -18.16 9.12
CA PRO A 183 -3.02 -19.32 9.97
C PRO A 183 -3.19 -20.60 9.16
N ALA A 184 -2.89 -21.73 9.80
CA ALA A 184 -3.09 -23.04 9.21
C ALA A 184 -4.55 -23.27 8.85
N GLY A 185 -4.79 -23.89 7.70
CA GLY A 185 -6.14 -24.25 7.27
C GLY A 185 -6.99 -23.09 6.73
N LEU A 186 -6.40 -21.88 6.58
CA LEU A 186 -7.09 -20.79 5.92
C LEU A 186 -7.25 -21.09 4.42
N GLY A 187 -8.45 -20.94 3.95
CA GLY A 187 -8.81 -21.04 2.54
C GLY A 187 -9.21 -22.46 2.15
N GLY A 188 -9.97 -22.60 1.12
CA GLY A 188 -10.47 -23.87 0.61
C GLY A 188 -11.97 -23.80 0.37
N GLY A 189 -12.41 -22.83 -0.39
CA GLY A 189 -13.70 -22.78 -1.09
C GLY A 189 -13.48 -22.93 -2.59
N ALA A 190 -14.56 -23.06 -3.33
CA ALA A 190 -14.54 -22.80 -4.76
C ALA A 190 -14.35 -21.30 -4.98
N PRO A 191 -13.73 -20.87 -6.09
CA PRO A 191 -13.69 -19.48 -6.48
C PRO A 191 -15.10 -18.89 -6.59
N ALA A 192 -15.24 -17.59 -6.27
CA ALA A 192 -16.51 -16.89 -6.43
C ALA A 192 -17.03 -16.90 -7.87
N LEU A 193 -16.12 -16.94 -8.82
CA LEU A 193 -16.42 -16.96 -10.26
C LEU A 193 -15.58 -18.03 -10.98
N GLU A 194 -16.12 -18.57 -12.06
CA GLU A 194 -15.39 -19.47 -12.97
C GLU A 194 -14.58 -18.68 -14.01
N GLU A 195 -15.06 -17.49 -14.41
CA GLU A 195 -14.42 -16.62 -15.38
C GLU A 195 -14.34 -15.19 -14.80
N PRO A 196 -13.25 -14.44 -15.10
CA PRO A 196 -13.10 -13.07 -14.64
C PRO A 196 -14.21 -12.17 -15.21
N LEU A 197 -14.63 -11.19 -14.43
CA LEU A 197 -15.55 -10.18 -14.90
C LEU A 197 -14.86 -9.34 -15.97
N GLU A 198 -15.47 -9.28 -17.14
CA GLU A 198 -15.07 -8.30 -18.13
C GLU A 198 -15.44 -6.90 -17.62
N ASP A 199 -14.54 -5.93 -17.81
CA ASP A 199 -14.90 -4.54 -17.61
C ASP A 199 -15.91 -4.18 -18.71
N ASP A 200 -17.18 -4.06 -18.36
CA ASP A 200 -18.28 -3.70 -19.25
C ASP A 200 -18.19 -2.25 -19.77
N GLY A 201 -17.10 -1.53 -19.42
CA GLY A 201 -16.88 -0.13 -19.72
C GLY A 201 -17.75 0.82 -18.90
N ALA A 202 -18.63 0.29 -18.04
CA ALA A 202 -19.40 1.09 -17.10
C ALA A 202 -18.46 1.58 -15.99
N ARG A 203 -17.98 2.80 -16.14
CA ARG A 203 -17.07 3.42 -15.17
C ARG A 203 -17.87 4.12 -14.07
N PRO A 204 -17.34 4.20 -12.85
CA PRO A 204 -17.93 5.06 -11.83
C PRO A 204 -18.14 6.48 -12.38
N VAL A 205 -19.28 7.08 -12.08
CA VAL A 205 -19.58 8.44 -12.51
C VAL A 205 -19.02 9.40 -11.47
N ALA A 206 -18.16 10.33 -11.92
CA ALA A 206 -17.66 11.37 -11.04
C ALA A 206 -18.80 12.28 -10.58
N PRO A 207 -18.94 12.58 -9.28
CA PRO A 207 -19.87 13.60 -8.81
C PRO A 207 -19.45 14.99 -9.28
N GLU A 208 -20.39 15.94 -9.23
CA GLU A 208 -20.19 17.32 -9.67
C GLU A 208 -19.17 18.08 -8.79
N ASP A 209 -19.09 17.73 -7.50
CA ASP A 209 -18.23 18.39 -6.50
C ASP A 209 -17.26 17.39 -5.85
N PRO A 210 -16.14 17.05 -6.50
CA PRO A 210 -15.14 16.15 -5.92
C PRO A 210 -14.35 16.86 -4.80
N GLU A 211 -14.02 16.11 -3.74
CA GLU A 211 -13.31 16.63 -2.57
C GLU A 211 -11.79 16.70 -2.80
N PRO A 212 -11.11 17.81 -2.44
CA PRO A 212 -9.65 17.86 -2.43
C PRO A 212 -9.08 16.88 -1.41
N LEU A 213 -8.01 16.18 -1.78
CA LEU A 213 -7.39 15.17 -0.95
C LEU A 213 -5.87 15.31 -0.95
N GLU A 214 -5.26 15.21 0.21
CA GLU A 214 -3.82 15.09 0.39
C GLU A 214 -3.47 13.60 0.54
N PRO A 215 -2.74 13.01 -0.41
CA PRO A 215 -2.41 11.58 -0.38
C PRO A 215 -1.31 11.26 0.62
N GLY A 216 -1.28 10.01 1.08
CA GLY A 216 -0.16 9.47 1.85
C GLY A 216 1.11 9.32 0.99
N ARG A 217 2.26 9.15 1.65
CA ARG A 217 3.58 9.04 1.03
C ARG A 217 4.23 7.67 1.15
N SER A 218 3.61 6.75 1.86
CA SER A 218 3.98 5.34 1.92
C SER A 218 2.72 4.51 1.92
N ILE A 219 2.84 3.21 1.67
CA ILE A 219 1.70 2.30 1.74
C ILE A 219 1.15 2.29 3.17
N ALA A 220 2.04 2.29 4.17
CA ALA A 220 1.65 2.31 5.57
C ALA A 220 0.95 3.62 6.00
N ASP A 221 1.29 4.73 5.34
CA ASP A 221 0.73 6.07 5.60
C ASP A 221 -0.32 6.47 4.54
N ALA A 222 -0.80 5.52 3.74
CA ALA A 222 -1.82 5.79 2.72
C ALA A 222 -3.05 6.45 3.34
N THR A 223 -3.54 7.52 2.72
CA THR A 223 -4.69 8.27 3.23
C THR A 223 -5.96 7.45 3.10
N GLU A 224 -6.68 7.29 4.21
CA GLU A 224 -7.95 6.58 4.24
C GLU A 224 -9.04 7.42 3.54
N VAL A 225 -9.74 6.77 2.61
CA VAL A 225 -10.80 7.40 1.85
C VAL A 225 -12.07 6.56 1.87
N ALA A 226 -13.21 7.23 1.77
CA ALA A 226 -14.48 6.59 1.49
C ALA A 226 -14.68 6.47 -0.05
N PRO A 227 -15.55 5.56 -0.51
CA PRO A 227 -16.02 5.61 -1.90
C PRO A 227 -16.54 7.00 -2.25
N GLY A 228 -16.18 7.50 -3.43
CA GLY A 228 -16.50 8.86 -3.87
C GLY A 228 -15.46 9.38 -4.84
N SER A 229 -15.49 10.70 -5.11
CA SER A 229 -14.51 11.35 -5.98
C SER A 229 -13.63 12.32 -5.21
N HIS A 230 -12.35 12.21 -5.51
CA HIS A 230 -11.27 12.95 -4.85
C HIS A 230 -10.42 13.68 -5.89
N VAL A 231 -10.03 14.90 -5.56
CA VAL A 231 -9.09 15.69 -6.38
C VAL A 231 -7.69 15.51 -5.84
N LEU A 232 -6.78 15.08 -6.71
CA LEU A 232 -5.36 14.91 -6.44
C LEU A 232 -4.56 15.83 -7.35
N GLU A 233 -3.42 16.30 -6.87
CA GLU A 233 -2.43 17.00 -7.66
C GLU A 233 -1.13 16.24 -7.57
N LEU A 234 -0.53 15.87 -8.72
CA LEU A 234 0.70 15.12 -8.79
C LEU A 234 1.74 15.88 -9.60
N VAL A 235 2.93 16.05 -9.05
CA VAL A 235 4.11 16.52 -9.77
C VAL A 235 4.89 15.31 -10.34
N PRO A 236 5.82 15.50 -11.33
CA PRO A 236 6.63 14.41 -11.84
C PRO A 236 7.40 13.67 -10.74
N GLY A 237 7.38 12.33 -10.77
CA GLY A 237 8.02 11.48 -9.77
C GLY A 237 7.19 11.27 -8.49
N GLU A 238 6.04 11.92 -8.37
CA GLU A 238 5.20 11.81 -7.17
C GLU A 238 4.26 10.61 -7.23
N THR A 239 4.03 10.03 -6.06
CA THR A 239 3.08 8.92 -5.85
C THR A 239 2.03 9.32 -4.84
N ALA A 240 0.76 9.22 -5.22
CA ALA A 240 -0.36 9.31 -4.31
C ALA A 240 -0.75 7.92 -3.82
N LEU A 241 -0.87 7.77 -2.52
CA LEU A 241 -1.25 6.52 -1.87
C LEU A 241 -2.53 6.72 -1.05
N LEU A 242 -3.56 6.00 -1.45
CA LEU A 242 -4.88 6.01 -0.84
C LEU A 242 -5.24 4.60 -0.41
N ARG A 243 -6.13 4.48 0.56
CA ARG A 243 -6.60 3.18 1.03
C ARG A 243 -8.08 3.21 1.36
N LEU A 244 -8.75 2.10 1.09
CA LEU A 244 -10.13 1.87 1.48
C LEU A 244 -10.36 0.38 1.76
N PRO A 245 -11.34 0.05 2.62
CA PRO A 245 -11.71 -1.34 2.89
C PRO A 245 -12.53 -1.91 1.73
N VAL A 246 -12.20 -3.15 1.32
CA VAL A 246 -13.01 -3.97 0.42
C VAL A 246 -13.26 -5.30 1.13
N GLN A 247 -14.51 -5.58 1.41
CA GLN A 247 -14.91 -6.76 2.17
C GLN A 247 -15.18 -7.94 1.24
N GLU A 248 -15.28 -9.13 1.83
CA GLU A 248 -15.70 -10.33 1.11
C GLU A 248 -17.08 -10.11 0.45
N GLY A 249 -17.25 -10.50 -0.80
CA GLY A 249 -18.42 -10.21 -1.63
C GLY A 249 -18.38 -8.86 -2.36
N GLN A 250 -17.42 -8.00 -2.05
CA GLN A 250 -17.26 -6.69 -2.66
C GLN A 250 -16.11 -6.65 -3.67
N ARG A 251 -16.16 -5.70 -4.61
CA ARG A 251 -15.03 -5.38 -5.50
C ARG A 251 -14.82 -3.89 -5.62
N LEU A 252 -13.59 -3.46 -5.79
CA LEU A 252 -13.22 -2.09 -6.07
C LEU A 252 -13.35 -1.80 -7.57
N ARG A 253 -13.93 -0.64 -7.88
CA ARG A 253 -13.90 -0.02 -9.21
C ARG A 253 -13.33 1.38 -9.11
N TRP A 254 -12.61 1.80 -10.15
CA TRP A 254 -11.99 3.11 -10.18
C TRP A 254 -12.16 3.82 -11.52
N ARG A 255 -12.11 5.14 -11.50
CA ARG A 255 -12.06 6.01 -12.66
C ARG A 255 -11.12 7.16 -12.35
N ALA A 256 -10.17 7.42 -13.23
CA ALA A 256 -9.29 8.58 -13.14
C ALA A 256 -9.47 9.46 -14.37
N GLU A 257 -9.56 10.77 -14.15
CA GLU A 257 -9.70 11.79 -15.18
C GLU A 257 -8.68 12.88 -14.97
N VAL A 258 -7.88 13.18 -15.98
CA VAL A 258 -6.96 14.32 -15.97
C VAL A 258 -7.77 15.57 -16.34
N VAL A 259 -7.96 16.46 -15.39
CA VAL A 259 -8.75 17.69 -15.59
C VAL A 259 -7.92 18.90 -15.97
N SER A 260 -6.64 18.92 -15.58
CA SER A 260 -5.67 19.93 -16.01
C SER A 260 -4.24 19.43 -15.85
N GLY A 261 -3.34 20.01 -16.63
CA GLY A 261 -1.93 19.68 -16.64
C GLY A 261 -1.17 20.52 -17.64
N PRO A 262 0.14 20.29 -17.83
CA PRO A 262 0.95 20.99 -18.83
C PRO A 262 0.45 20.71 -20.25
N GLU A 263 0.59 21.69 -21.14
CA GLU A 263 0.11 21.61 -22.53
C GLU A 263 0.75 20.46 -23.33
N GLN A 264 1.97 20.10 -23.02
CA GLN A 264 2.69 18.99 -23.66
C GLN A 264 2.33 17.60 -23.11
N GLY A 265 1.40 17.54 -22.19
CA GLY A 265 0.92 16.32 -21.55
C GLY A 265 1.45 16.13 -20.14
N ALA A 266 0.74 15.31 -19.38
CA ALA A 266 1.00 15.06 -17.97
C ALA A 266 2.13 14.03 -17.74
N GLY A 267 2.72 13.49 -18.80
CA GLY A 267 3.50 12.28 -18.72
C GLY A 267 2.58 11.05 -18.53
N GLN A 268 3.14 9.96 -18.08
CA GLN A 268 2.39 8.73 -17.82
C GLN A 268 2.04 8.63 -16.34
N ILE A 269 0.76 8.46 -16.04
CA ILE A 269 0.30 8.18 -14.69
C ILE A 269 -0.18 6.73 -14.66
N SER A 270 0.43 5.92 -13.83
CA SER A 270 0.02 4.52 -13.60
C SER A 270 -0.92 4.42 -12.40
N VAL A 271 -1.86 3.48 -12.45
CA VAL A 271 -2.73 3.13 -11.33
C VAL A 271 -2.51 1.67 -10.98
N ARG A 272 -2.24 1.40 -9.71
CA ARG A 272 -2.10 0.04 -9.17
C ARG A 272 -3.02 -0.12 -7.97
N VAL A 273 -3.48 -1.33 -7.74
CA VAL A 273 -4.22 -1.70 -6.53
C VAL A 273 -3.46 -2.83 -5.85
N LEU A 274 -3.26 -2.70 -4.55
CA LEU A 274 -2.60 -3.69 -3.71
C LEU A 274 -3.59 -4.14 -2.63
N ASP A 275 -3.57 -5.40 -2.27
CA ASP A 275 -4.34 -5.94 -1.13
C ASP A 275 -3.69 -5.65 0.23
N ALA A 276 -4.24 -6.20 1.30
CA ALA A 276 -3.77 -5.97 2.66
C ALA A 276 -2.35 -6.50 2.95
N VAL A 277 -1.85 -7.45 2.16
CA VAL A 277 -0.46 -7.94 2.21
C VAL A 277 0.39 -7.36 1.09
N ARG A 278 -0.10 -6.31 0.43
CA ARG A 278 0.55 -5.58 -0.66
C ARG A 278 0.74 -6.38 -1.95
N SER A 279 0.07 -7.52 -2.07
CA SER A 279 0.06 -8.24 -3.33
C SER A 279 -0.73 -7.46 -4.38
N PRO A 280 -0.25 -7.42 -5.63
CA PRO A 280 -0.97 -6.74 -6.71
C PRO A 280 -2.31 -7.40 -6.96
N VAL A 281 -3.36 -6.59 -7.04
CA VAL A 281 -4.70 -7.03 -7.44
C VAL A 281 -4.92 -6.63 -8.89
N THR A 282 -5.31 -7.60 -9.70
CA THR A 282 -5.61 -7.36 -11.11
C THR A 282 -6.87 -6.51 -11.24
N VAL A 283 -6.71 -5.33 -11.80
CA VAL A 283 -7.81 -4.42 -12.12
C VAL A 283 -7.86 -4.21 -13.63
N GLY A 284 -9.03 -4.30 -14.19
CA GLY A 284 -9.26 -4.01 -15.61
C GLY A 284 -8.79 -2.58 -15.94
N GLY A 285 -8.40 -2.38 -17.19
CA GLY A 285 -7.87 -1.12 -17.66
C GLY A 285 -6.33 -1.03 -17.62
N GLY A 286 -5.64 -1.96 -16.97
CA GLY A 286 -4.18 -2.10 -16.89
C GLY A 286 -3.44 -0.87 -16.32
N PRO A 287 -2.12 -0.93 -16.15
CA PRO A 287 -1.29 0.23 -15.84
C PRO A 287 -1.17 1.12 -17.08
N THR A 288 -2.29 1.55 -17.62
CA THR A 288 -2.34 2.37 -18.82
C THR A 288 -2.09 3.81 -18.42
N GLY A 289 -1.02 4.38 -18.93
CA GLY A 289 -0.71 5.78 -18.73
C GLY A 289 -1.87 6.67 -19.13
N ILE A 290 -2.29 7.51 -18.19
CA ILE A 290 -3.19 8.64 -18.43
C ILE A 290 -2.27 9.84 -18.54
N GLY A 291 -2.39 10.64 -19.59
CA GLY A 291 -1.41 11.70 -19.81
C GLY A 291 -1.96 13.05 -20.25
N ALA A 292 -3.06 13.07 -20.96
CA ALA A 292 -3.57 14.31 -21.54
C ALA A 292 -4.79 14.85 -20.80
N PRO A 293 -4.93 16.19 -20.65
CA PRO A 293 -6.15 16.79 -20.13
C PRO A 293 -7.39 16.32 -20.90
N GLY A 294 -8.43 15.93 -20.19
CA GLY A 294 -9.66 15.32 -20.71
C GLY A 294 -9.58 13.81 -20.95
N GLU A 295 -8.42 13.19 -20.76
CA GLU A 295 -8.30 11.75 -20.84
C GLU A 295 -8.92 11.07 -19.59
N VAL A 296 -9.66 10.01 -19.83
CA VAL A 296 -10.35 9.24 -18.78
C VAL A 296 -9.98 7.77 -18.92
N ARG A 297 -9.57 7.16 -17.83
CA ARG A 297 -9.37 5.72 -17.70
C ARG A 297 -10.12 5.20 -16.50
N GLY A 298 -10.40 3.92 -16.50
CA GLY A 298 -11.01 3.26 -15.36
C GLY A 298 -10.98 1.76 -15.54
N GLY A 299 -11.22 1.08 -14.45
CA GLY A 299 -11.26 -0.37 -14.39
C GLY A 299 -11.88 -0.83 -13.08
N GLY A 300 -11.87 -2.13 -12.87
CA GLY A 300 -12.34 -2.75 -11.64
C GLY A 300 -11.64 -4.07 -11.41
N MET A 301 -11.70 -4.56 -10.19
CA MET A 301 -11.23 -5.90 -9.85
C MET A 301 -11.97 -6.94 -10.71
N ALA A 302 -11.25 -7.95 -11.15
CA ALA A 302 -11.78 -8.99 -12.03
C ALA A 302 -12.80 -9.92 -11.36
N ALA A 303 -12.84 -9.93 -10.03
CA ALA A 303 -13.80 -10.68 -9.23
C ALA A 303 -14.13 -9.92 -7.94
N PRO A 304 -15.28 -10.20 -7.30
CA PRO A 304 -15.47 -9.84 -5.90
C PRO A 304 -14.44 -10.55 -5.03
N VAL A 305 -14.04 -9.90 -3.95
CA VAL A 305 -13.13 -10.50 -2.96
C VAL A 305 -13.80 -11.74 -2.35
N ASP A 306 -13.08 -12.87 -2.38
CA ASP A 306 -13.53 -14.12 -1.79
C ASP A 306 -12.33 -14.99 -1.45
N LEU A 307 -12.27 -15.55 -0.25
CA LEU A 307 -11.17 -16.43 0.17
C LEU A 307 -11.00 -17.66 -0.74
N GLY A 308 -12.07 -18.12 -1.36
CA GLY A 308 -12.07 -19.22 -2.33
C GLY A 308 -11.36 -18.87 -3.64
N ASN A 309 -11.29 -17.59 -4.02
CA ASN A 309 -10.60 -17.12 -5.23
C ASN A 309 -9.14 -17.56 -5.27
N ARG A 310 -8.53 -17.77 -4.11
CA ARG A 310 -7.17 -18.27 -3.97
C ARG A 310 -6.92 -19.59 -4.69
N SER A 311 -7.95 -20.41 -4.89
CA SER A 311 -7.89 -21.70 -5.59
C SER A 311 -8.15 -21.59 -7.10
N SER A 312 -8.38 -20.40 -7.64
CA SER A 312 -8.63 -20.20 -9.06
C SER A 312 -7.38 -20.45 -9.90
N ASP A 313 -7.56 -21.06 -11.06
CA ASP A 313 -6.53 -21.18 -12.09
C ASP A 313 -6.32 -19.85 -12.85
N ASP A 314 -7.30 -18.94 -12.78
CA ASP A 314 -7.22 -17.61 -13.38
C ASP A 314 -6.54 -16.63 -12.41
N ASP A 315 -5.41 -16.04 -12.84
CA ASP A 315 -4.61 -15.13 -12.03
C ASP A 315 -5.37 -13.88 -11.61
N ALA A 316 -6.24 -13.37 -12.47
CA ALA A 316 -7.00 -12.17 -12.18
C ALA A 316 -8.05 -12.43 -11.09
N ILE A 317 -8.73 -13.57 -11.12
CA ILE A 317 -9.63 -13.99 -10.03
C ILE A 317 -8.81 -14.27 -8.78
N ARG A 318 -7.71 -15.03 -8.92
CA ARG A 318 -6.86 -15.42 -7.79
C ARG A 318 -6.32 -14.21 -7.03
N SER A 319 -6.02 -13.11 -7.71
CA SER A 319 -5.53 -11.88 -7.06
C SER A 319 -6.57 -11.21 -6.15
N ALA A 320 -7.87 -11.45 -6.36
CA ALA A 320 -8.97 -10.88 -5.57
C ALA A 320 -9.40 -11.81 -4.42
N TRP A 321 -8.45 -12.36 -3.65
CA TRP A 321 -8.77 -13.35 -2.62
C TRP A 321 -8.87 -12.80 -1.20
N LEU A 322 -8.12 -11.73 -0.89
CA LEU A 322 -7.94 -11.26 0.49
C LEU A 322 -8.85 -10.06 0.80
N PRO A 323 -9.84 -10.22 1.70
CA PRO A 323 -10.62 -9.09 2.19
C PRO A 323 -9.77 -8.19 3.09
N GLY A 324 -10.12 -6.93 3.17
CA GLY A 324 -9.45 -5.96 4.03
C GLY A 324 -9.12 -4.67 3.32
N THR A 325 -8.08 -4.00 3.80
CA THR A 325 -7.66 -2.73 3.24
C THR A 325 -6.96 -2.92 1.91
N HIS A 326 -7.46 -2.24 0.89
CA HIS A 326 -6.81 -2.15 -0.41
C HIS A 326 -6.15 -0.78 -0.57
N THR A 327 -4.92 -0.77 -1.06
CA THR A 327 -4.18 0.47 -1.36
C THR A 327 -4.26 0.76 -2.85
N ILE A 328 -4.67 1.98 -3.18
CA ILE A 328 -4.66 2.50 -4.53
C ILE A 328 -3.45 3.42 -4.66
N GLN A 329 -2.56 3.08 -5.58
CA GLN A 329 -1.35 3.81 -5.89
C GLN A 329 -1.51 4.49 -7.24
N LEU A 330 -1.39 5.82 -7.30
CA LEU A 330 -1.22 6.57 -8.52
C LEU A 330 0.20 7.11 -8.56
N HIS A 331 0.96 6.77 -9.58
CA HIS A 331 2.32 7.27 -9.75
C HIS A 331 2.45 8.02 -11.06
N ARG A 332 2.96 9.27 -10.99
CA ARG A 332 3.29 10.07 -12.15
C ARG A 332 4.77 9.90 -12.48
N LEU A 333 5.06 9.17 -13.57
CA LEU A 333 6.42 8.93 -14.03
C LEU A 333 7.15 10.23 -14.35
N GLN A 334 8.41 10.31 -13.95
CA GLN A 334 9.33 11.37 -14.34
C GLN A 334 10.12 10.90 -15.56
N ARG A 335 9.92 11.50 -16.72
CA ARG A 335 10.50 10.98 -17.96
C ARG A 335 11.84 11.57 -18.33
N ASP A 336 11.99 12.88 -18.34
CA ASP A 336 13.24 13.52 -18.77
C ASP A 336 13.44 14.92 -18.18
N ALA A 337 14.61 15.50 -18.44
CA ALA A 337 14.96 16.86 -18.01
C ALA A 337 14.10 17.94 -18.68
N ALA A 338 13.48 17.65 -19.84
CA ALA A 338 12.57 18.58 -20.48
C ALA A 338 11.23 18.67 -19.71
N ASP A 339 10.85 17.59 -19.05
CA ASP A 339 9.71 17.60 -18.12
C ASP A 339 9.94 18.55 -16.93
N ASP A 340 11.20 18.78 -16.50
CA ASP A 340 11.52 19.74 -15.44
C ASP A 340 11.40 21.20 -15.87
N ALA A 341 11.68 21.53 -17.12
CA ALA A 341 11.67 22.92 -17.61
C ALA A 341 10.24 23.47 -17.75
N GLU A 342 9.27 22.61 -18.02
CA GLU A 342 7.83 22.92 -18.09
C GLU A 342 7.01 22.00 -17.17
N GLY A 343 7.58 20.94 -16.67
CA GLY A 343 6.96 19.77 -16.08
C GLY A 343 6.89 19.74 -14.57
N GLY A 344 7.46 20.71 -13.88
CA GLY A 344 7.20 20.97 -12.46
C GLY A 344 5.74 21.36 -12.18
N ALA A 345 4.96 21.61 -13.24
CA ALA A 345 3.55 21.91 -13.12
C ALA A 345 2.76 20.67 -12.67
N PRO A 346 1.92 20.77 -11.63
CA PRO A 346 1.11 19.68 -11.17
C PRO A 346 0.07 19.27 -12.24
N VAL A 347 -0.21 17.97 -12.28
CA VAL A 347 -1.35 17.41 -12.98
C VAL A 347 -2.48 17.25 -11.97
N ARG A 348 -3.64 17.77 -12.30
CA ARG A 348 -4.83 17.62 -11.50
C ARG A 348 -5.67 16.47 -12.00
N ILE A 349 -5.99 15.52 -11.12
CA ILE A 349 -6.72 14.29 -11.41
C ILE A 349 -7.97 14.26 -10.53
N ILE A 350 -9.10 13.89 -11.11
CA ILE A 350 -10.25 13.42 -10.36
C ILE A 350 -10.19 11.89 -10.34
N LEU A 351 -10.00 11.32 -9.15
CA LEU A 351 -10.08 9.89 -8.91
C LEU A 351 -11.43 9.57 -8.28
N THR A 352 -12.23 8.75 -8.94
CA THR A 352 -13.51 8.24 -8.43
C THR A 352 -13.34 6.79 -8.05
N LEU A 353 -13.69 6.44 -6.83
CA LEU A 353 -13.63 5.11 -6.25
C LEU A 353 -15.05 4.63 -5.92
N GLU A 354 -15.37 3.41 -6.28
CA GLU A 354 -16.62 2.74 -5.98
C GLU A 354 -16.32 1.35 -5.42
N VAL A 355 -17.01 0.98 -4.36
CA VAL A 355 -17.03 -0.39 -3.83
C VAL A 355 -18.38 -0.98 -4.19
N GLU A 356 -18.38 -1.94 -5.12
CA GLU A 356 -19.56 -2.61 -5.64
C GLU A 356 -19.79 -3.94 -4.91
N GLY A 357 -21.04 -4.28 -4.69
CA GLY A 357 -21.45 -5.50 -4.00
C GLY A 357 -21.78 -5.25 -2.53
N GLU A 358 -22.45 -6.23 -1.94
CA GLU A 358 -22.75 -6.25 -0.51
C GLU A 358 -21.75 -7.15 0.21
N PRO A 359 -21.33 -6.81 1.42
CA PRO A 359 -20.51 -7.72 2.22
C PRO A 359 -21.18 -9.09 2.37
N ALA A 360 -20.43 -10.15 2.25
CA ALA A 360 -20.93 -11.50 2.44
C ALA A 360 -21.50 -11.68 3.85
N GLU A 361 -22.69 -12.29 3.96
CA GLU A 361 -23.36 -12.53 5.26
C GLU A 361 -22.55 -13.50 6.15
N ASP A 362 -21.82 -14.42 5.52
CA ASP A 362 -21.00 -15.45 6.16
C ASP A 362 -19.49 -15.12 6.06
N ALA A 363 -19.13 -13.84 5.88
CA ALA A 363 -17.75 -13.41 5.86
C ALA A 363 -17.00 -14.03 7.06
N ALA A 364 -15.79 -14.53 6.82
CA ALA A 364 -14.99 -15.21 7.82
C ALA A 364 -14.96 -14.42 9.14
N GLU A 365 -15.57 -14.96 10.19
CA GLU A 365 -15.48 -14.38 11.52
C GLU A 365 -14.09 -14.69 12.08
N GLY A 366 -13.18 -13.71 12.04
CA GLY A 366 -11.87 -13.86 12.63
C GLY A 366 -10.80 -13.09 11.88
N GLU A 367 -9.61 -13.14 12.42
CA GLU A 367 -8.41 -12.58 11.78
C GLU A 367 -8.00 -13.52 10.64
N VAL A 368 -8.09 -13.03 9.40
CA VAL A 368 -7.72 -13.82 8.22
C VAL A 368 -6.22 -14.01 8.16
N LEU A 369 -5.45 -12.97 8.48
CA LEU A 369 -4.00 -12.99 8.58
C LEU A 369 -3.56 -12.21 9.82
N GLU A 370 -2.50 -12.65 10.46
CA GLU A 370 -1.82 -11.89 11.49
C GLU A 370 -0.92 -10.85 10.81
N LEU A 371 -1.38 -9.59 10.77
CA LEU A 371 -0.65 -8.48 10.16
C LEU A 371 0.24 -7.72 11.14
N GLY A 372 0.10 -7.94 12.44
CA GLY A 372 0.81 -7.17 13.46
C GLY A 372 0.52 -5.68 13.41
N ASP A 373 1.51 -4.85 13.74
CA ASP A 373 1.41 -3.40 13.62
C ASP A 373 1.87 -2.96 12.22
N VAL A 374 0.94 -2.58 11.36
CA VAL A 374 1.19 -2.25 9.95
C VAL A 374 1.14 -0.75 9.65
N GLY A 375 1.26 0.11 10.64
CA GLY A 375 1.40 1.55 10.43
C GLY A 375 0.82 2.44 11.52
N THR A 376 1.02 3.75 11.40
CA THR A 376 0.68 4.77 12.40
C THR A 376 -0.82 4.99 12.61
N SER A 377 -1.66 4.49 11.73
CA SER A 377 -3.10 4.70 11.74
C SER A 377 -3.91 3.58 12.38
N GLY A 378 -3.27 2.69 13.10
CA GLY A 378 -3.98 1.74 13.93
C GLY A 378 -4.01 0.32 13.41
N ARG A 379 -4.22 -0.51 14.35
CA ARG A 379 -4.50 -1.92 14.29
C ARG A 379 -5.55 -2.22 13.23
N TRP A 380 -5.15 -2.83 12.16
CA TRP A 380 -6.05 -3.32 11.14
C TRP A 380 -6.55 -4.70 11.55
N ASP A 381 -7.71 -4.72 12.21
CA ASP A 381 -8.50 -5.93 12.23
C ASP A 381 -9.12 -6.09 10.84
N LEU A 382 -8.72 -7.09 10.08
CA LEU A 382 -9.32 -7.48 8.80
C LEU A 382 -10.82 -7.79 8.94
N THR A 383 -11.28 -8.04 10.15
CA THR A 383 -12.68 -8.09 10.52
C THR A 383 -13.21 -6.66 10.69
N GLY A 384 -13.52 -5.97 9.61
CA GLY A 384 -13.99 -4.58 9.55
C GLY A 384 -15.19 -4.19 10.42
N GLY A 385 -15.29 -4.73 11.62
CA GLY A 385 -16.36 -4.46 12.57
C GLY A 385 -15.94 -4.46 14.05
N GLU A 386 -14.82 -5.04 14.44
CA GLU A 386 -14.52 -5.21 15.87
C GLU A 386 -13.81 -4.01 16.51
N GLY A 387 -13.06 -3.20 15.77
CA GLY A 387 -12.43 -2.01 16.32
C GLY A 387 -13.45 -1.01 16.87
N VAL A 388 -14.49 -0.73 16.11
CA VAL A 388 -15.61 0.14 16.55
C VAL A 388 -16.46 -0.59 17.60
N GLY A 389 -16.68 -1.90 17.44
CA GLY A 389 -17.41 -2.71 18.40
C GLY A 389 -16.70 -2.84 19.76
N ARG A 390 -15.38 -2.95 19.78
CA ARG A 390 -14.59 -3.05 21.01
C ARG A 390 -14.52 -1.73 21.76
N VAL A 391 -14.35 -0.61 21.05
CA VAL A 391 -14.41 0.73 21.65
C VAL A 391 -15.83 1.01 22.18
N LEU A 392 -16.87 0.64 21.45
CA LEU A 392 -18.25 0.77 21.90
C LEU A 392 -18.56 -0.17 23.07
N ARG A 393 -18.05 -1.40 23.11
CA ARG A 393 -18.21 -2.32 24.25
C ARG A 393 -17.46 -1.85 25.49
N LEU A 394 -16.23 -1.29 25.32
CA LEU A 394 -15.49 -0.69 26.43
C LEU A 394 -16.14 0.59 26.94
N ALA A 395 -16.64 1.45 26.05
CA ALA A 395 -17.42 2.62 26.43
C ALA A 395 -18.76 2.23 27.09
N GLY A 396 -19.45 1.23 26.54
CA GLY A 396 -20.68 0.68 27.12
C GLY A 396 -20.46 0.04 28.49
N ALA A 397 -19.39 -0.72 28.67
CA ALA A 397 -19.02 -1.32 29.97
C ALA A 397 -18.63 -0.24 30.99
N GLY A 398 -17.95 0.83 30.58
CA GLY A 398 -17.63 1.99 31.43
C GLY A 398 -18.88 2.71 31.89
N VAL A 399 -19.85 2.95 31.03
CA VAL A 399 -21.12 3.61 31.38
C VAL A 399 -21.98 2.74 32.27
N LEU A 400 -22.06 1.43 32.02
CA LEU A 400 -22.79 0.48 32.88
C LEU A 400 -22.10 0.30 34.24
N GLY A 401 -20.75 0.30 34.28
CA GLY A 401 -19.98 0.25 35.52
C GLY A 401 -20.20 1.48 36.41
N LEU A 402 -20.21 2.68 35.83
CA LEU A 402 -20.49 3.92 36.57
C LEU A 402 -21.96 4.02 37.00
N GLY A 403 -22.89 3.55 36.16
CA GLY A 403 -24.30 3.46 36.51
C GLY A 403 -24.57 2.48 37.68
N GLY A 404 -23.89 1.33 37.66
CA GLY A 404 -24.00 0.32 38.74
C GLY A 404 -23.46 0.83 40.07
N LEU A 405 -22.33 1.53 40.08
CA LEU A 405 -21.78 2.17 41.28
C LEU A 405 -22.70 3.27 41.85
N GLY A 406 -23.31 4.08 40.96
CA GLY A 406 -24.29 5.09 41.38
C GLY A 406 -25.50 4.52 42.08
N LEU A 407 -26.04 3.41 41.55
CA LEU A 407 -27.18 2.71 42.17
C LEU A 407 -26.84 2.03 43.49
N ALA A 408 -25.64 1.44 43.63
CA ALA A 408 -25.17 0.86 44.86
C ALA A 408 -25.00 1.89 45.99
N VAL A 409 -24.46 3.08 45.66
CA VAL A 409 -24.31 4.18 46.63
C VAL A 409 -25.68 4.75 47.03
N ALA A 410 -26.60 4.92 46.07
CA ALA A 410 -27.97 5.35 46.39
C ALA A 410 -28.72 4.32 47.27
N GLY A 411 -28.58 3.02 47.00
CA GLY A 411 -29.15 1.95 47.81
C GLY A 411 -28.62 1.94 49.24
N ALA A 412 -27.29 2.14 49.42
CA ALA A 412 -26.68 2.19 50.75
C ALA A 412 -27.12 3.41 51.56
N LEU A 413 -27.36 4.55 50.92
CA LEU A 413 -27.87 5.77 51.56
C LEU A 413 -29.33 5.64 52.02
N VAL A 414 -30.16 4.91 51.27
CA VAL A 414 -31.56 4.64 51.63
C VAL A 414 -31.65 3.67 52.82
N LEU A 415 -30.81 2.63 52.86
CA LEU A 415 -30.76 1.68 53.97
C LEU A 415 -30.24 2.29 55.28
N ARG A 416 -29.44 3.35 55.23
CA ARG A 416 -28.91 4.04 56.40
C ARG A 416 -29.90 5.04 57.05
N ARG A 417 -31.03 5.34 56.38
CA ARG A 417 -32.10 6.23 56.84
C ARG A 417 -33.32 5.52 57.41
N ARG A 418 -33.29 4.19 57.46
CA ARG A 418 -34.23 3.37 58.21
C ARG A 418 -33.54 2.83 59.47
#